data_19a134c1d59360fff249b2a270b5b051
#
_entry.id   19a134c1d59360fff249b2a270b5b051
#
_cell.length_a   1.000
_cell.length_b   1.000
_cell.length_c   1.000
_cell.angle_alpha   90.00
_cell.angle_beta   90.00
_cell.angle_gamma   90.00
#
_symmetry.space_group_name_H-M   'P 1'
#
loop_
_entity.id
_entity.type
_entity.pdbx_description
1 polymer ?
#
loop_
_entity_poly.entity_id
_entity_poly.type
_entity_poly.pdbx_seq_one_letter_code
_entity_poly.pdbx_strand_id
1 'polypeptide(L)'
;MSDYMIRATAANGQVRAFAATTRDLTEYARNAHNTSPVVTAALGRTMTAAVMMGSMLKGDKELLTVKIQGDGPIGSLTVTADSHGHVKGYAQNPVVIKDIGLKDPYVGQTDLVSGEIAEDLTYYFAVSEQTPSSVGLGVLMNKDNTVRQAGGFIIQLMPDASEETISALEKRLAKVSSVTAMLDSGKTPEDILQELLGDMELAVLDRMAVSFKCGCSKERFARGIASIKKSDIQEMIDAGENIETCCQFCNSKYVFTPDELKEMM
;
A
#
# COMPACT_ATOMS: atom_id res chain seq x y z
N MET A 1 -3.01 -2.69 -19.46
CA MET A 1 -4.16 -3.24 -18.69
C MET A 1 -4.28 -2.37 -17.45
N SER A 2 -5.49 -2.07 -17.00
CA SER A 2 -5.70 -1.35 -15.73
C SER A 2 -5.33 -2.25 -14.55
N ASP A 3 -4.88 -1.65 -13.45
CA ASP A 3 -4.53 -2.37 -12.23
C ASP A 3 -5.72 -3.11 -11.63
N TYR A 4 -5.46 -4.31 -11.13
CA TYR A 4 -6.46 -5.14 -10.47
C TYR A 4 -5.81 -6.18 -9.56
N MET A 5 -6.61 -6.75 -8.69
CA MET A 5 -6.25 -7.89 -7.86
C MET A 5 -7.25 -9.02 -7.99
N ILE A 6 -6.81 -10.21 -7.63
CA ILE A 6 -7.66 -11.39 -7.47
C ILE A 6 -7.56 -11.94 -6.06
N ARG A 7 -8.63 -12.60 -5.64
CA ARG A 7 -8.66 -13.46 -4.45
C ARG A 7 -8.87 -14.89 -4.91
N ALA A 8 -8.15 -15.80 -4.29
CA ALA A 8 -8.21 -17.21 -4.64
C ALA A 8 -8.06 -18.10 -3.40
N THR A 9 -8.46 -19.35 -3.54
CA THR A 9 -8.16 -20.43 -2.60
C THR A 9 -7.47 -21.57 -3.32
N ALA A 10 -6.74 -22.40 -2.58
CA ALA A 10 -6.13 -23.62 -3.07
C ALA A 10 -6.18 -24.73 -2.01
N ALA A 11 -5.86 -25.96 -2.38
CA ALA A 11 -5.85 -27.12 -1.50
C ALA A 11 -7.16 -27.26 -0.71
N ASN A 12 -8.30 -27.25 -1.43
CA ASN A 12 -9.64 -27.34 -0.80
C ASN A 12 -9.92 -26.30 0.28
N GLY A 13 -9.42 -25.06 0.11
CA GLY A 13 -9.60 -23.96 1.04
C GLY A 13 -8.57 -23.89 2.17
N GLN A 14 -7.61 -24.80 2.26
CA GLN A 14 -6.53 -24.75 3.24
C GLN A 14 -5.51 -23.63 2.98
N VAL A 15 -5.50 -23.08 1.76
CA VAL A 15 -4.67 -21.97 1.35
C VAL A 15 -5.55 -20.84 0.84
N ARG A 16 -5.33 -19.61 1.34
CA ARG A 16 -5.91 -18.38 0.83
C ARG A 16 -4.84 -17.58 0.12
N ALA A 17 -5.15 -17.01 -1.04
CA ALA A 17 -4.17 -16.29 -1.83
C ALA A 17 -4.75 -15.01 -2.43
N PHE A 18 -3.88 -14.01 -2.57
CA PHE A 18 -4.15 -12.74 -3.21
C PHE A 18 -3.00 -12.44 -4.17
N ALA A 19 -3.30 -11.89 -5.33
CA ALA A 19 -2.29 -11.33 -6.22
C ALA A 19 -2.82 -10.06 -6.87
N ALA A 20 -1.93 -9.09 -7.12
CA ALA A 20 -2.28 -7.80 -7.68
C ALA A 20 -1.23 -7.27 -8.64
N THR A 21 -1.69 -6.56 -9.67
CA THR A 21 -0.91 -5.58 -10.42
C THR A 21 -1.25 -4.18 -9.93
N THR A 22 -0.25 -3.34 -9.74
CA THR A 22 -0.38 -2.03 -9.10
C THR A 22 0.51 -0.96 -9.76
N ARG A 23 0.81 -1.14 -11.05
CA ARG A 23 1.68 -0.24 -11.80
C ARG A 23 1.12 1.17 -11.89
N ASP A 24 -0.14 1.30 -12.29
CA ASP A 24 -0.74 2.60 -12.58
C ASP A 24 -0.99 3.39 -11.28
N LEU A 25 -1.42 2.71 -10.21
CA LEU A 25 -1.57 3.35 -8.90
C LEU A 25 -0.22 3.78 -8.30
N THR A 26 0.84 2.99 -8.49
CA THR A 26 2.19 3.33 -8.01
C THR A 26 2.74 4.51 -8.81
N GLU A 27 2.56 4.53 -10.12
CA GLU A 27 2.94 5.65 -10.97
C GLU A 27 2.16 6.93 -10.63
N TYR A 28 0.87 6.81 -10.31
CA TYR A 28 0.09 7.94 -9.82
C TYR A 28 0.70 8.55 -8.54
N ALA A 29 1.02 7.71 -7.54
CA ALA A 29 1.64 8.18 -6.30
C ALA A 29 3.01 8.81 -6.55
N ARG A 30 3.83 8.20 -7.45
CA ARG A 30 5.12 8.76 -7.86
C ARG A 30 4.97 10.17 -8.42
N ASN A 31 4.02 10.35 -9.32
CA ASN A 31 3.78 11.66 -9.95
C ASN A 31 3.23 12.68 -8.95
N ALA A 32 2.26 12.28 -8.10
CA ALA A 32 1.64 13.16 -7.13
C ALA A 32 2.65 13.73 -6.12
N HIS A 33 3.64 12.93 -5.72
CA HIS A 33 4.64 13.29 -4.71
C HIS A 33 6.04 13.53 -5.26
N ASN A 34 6.24 13.37 -6.58
CA ASN A 34 7.55 13.44 -7.24
C ASN A 34 8.61 12.60 -6.50
N THR A 35 8.25 11.33 -6.19
CA THR A 35 9.11 10.47 -5.40
C THR A 35 10.35 10.00 -6.17
N SER A 36 11.49 9.91 -5.48
CA SER A 36 12.69 9.26 -6.02
C SER A 36 12.46 7.77 -6.24
N PRO A 37 13.23 7.09 -7.12
CA PRO A 37 13.01 5.68 -7.44
C PRO A 37 12.95 4.74 -6.22
N VAL A 38 13.81 4.98 -5.24
CA VAL A 38 13.86 4.19 -4.00
C VAL A 38 12.59 4.36 -3.18
N VAL A 39 12.13 5.61 -3.02
CA VAL A 39 10.88 5.92 -2.30
C VAL A 39 9.67 5.40 -3.07
N THR A 40 9.67 5.51 -4.41
CA THR A 40 8.62 4.92 -5.26
C THR A 40 8.53 3.42 -5.06
N ALA A 41 9.67 2.72 -5.03
CA ALA A 41 9.70 1.28 -4.81
C ALA A 41 9.15 0.90 -3.42
N ALA A 42 9.57 1.58 -2.38
CA ALA A 42 9.10 1.34 -1.02
C ALA A 42 7.60 1.65 -0.86
N LEU A 43 7.16 2.82 -1.32
CA LEU A 43 5.74 3.23 -1.26
C LEU A 43 4.85 2.30 -2.10
N GLY A 44 5.29 1.93 -3.31
CA GLY A 44 4.56 1.03 -4.20
C GLY A 44 4.38 -0.37 -3.61
N ARG A 45 5.43 -0.96 -3.02
CA ARG A 45 5.35 -2.24 -2.31
C ARG A 45 4.36 -2.16 -1.14
N THR A 46 4.44 -1.10 -0.34
CA THR A 46 3.51 -0.90 0.79
C THR A 46 2.06 -0.73 0.32
N MET A 47 1.82 0.02 -0.77
CA MET A 47 0.48 0.17 -1.34
C MET A 47 -0.05 -1.15 -1.92
N THR A 48 0.80 -1.94 -2.57
CA THR A 48 0.44 -3.27 -3.10
C THR A 48 0.01 -4.21 -1.97
N ALA A 49 0.78 -4.26 -0.89
CA ALA A 49 0.41 -5.05 0.27
C ALA A 49 -0.88 -4.52 0.92
N ALA A 50 -0.98 -3.22 1.13
CA ALA A 50 -2.13 -2.60 1.78
C ALA A 50 -3.44 -2.82 1.02
N VAL A 51 -3.44 -2.76 -0.32
CA VAL A 51 -4.66 -3.01 -1.10
C VAL A 51 -5.12 -4.46 -1.01
N MET A 52 -4.19 -5.43 -0.99
CA MET A 52 -4.52 -6.84 -0.76
C MET A 52 -5.04 -7.06 0.67
N MET A 53 -4.39 -6.48 1.68
CA MET A 53 -4.84 -6.54 3.08
C MET A 53 -6.20 -5.83 3.28
N GLY A 54 -6.41 -4.69 2.63
CA GLY A 54 -7.68 -3.96 2.65
C GLY A 54 -8.85 -4.82 2.16
N SER A 55 -8.62 -5.64 1.13
CA SER A 55 -9.64 -6.57 0.61
C SER A 55 -10.03 -7.68 1.61
N MET A 56 -9.29 -7.85 2.70
CA MET A 56 -9.62 -8.80 3.78
C MET A 56 -10.58 -8.20 4.81
N LEU A 57 -10.79 -6.89 4.81
CA LEU A 57 -11.73 -6.21 5.69
C LEU A 57 -13.16 -6.66 5.39
N LYS A 58 -13.98 -6.78 6.43
CA LYS A 58 -15.36 -7.29 6.34
C LYS A 58 -16.39 -6.17 6.16
N GLY A 59 -16.09 -4.99 6.65
CA GLY A 59 -17.02 -3.85 6.66
C GLY A 59 -16.72 -2.85 5.56
N ASP A 60 -17.78 -2.37 4.86
CA ASP A 60 -17.66 -1.39 3.76
C ASP A 60 -17.07 -0.04 4.18
N LYS A 61 -17.11 0.28 5.48
CA LYS A 61 -16.59 1.54 6.04
C LYS A 61 -15.25 1.37 6.77
N GLU A 62 -14.75 0.15 6.84
CA GLU A 62 -13.49 -0.13 7.49
C GLU A 62 -12.33 0.36 6.63
N LEU A 63 -11.30 0.83 7.31
CA LEU A 63 -10.06 1.29 6.69
C LEU A 63 -8.88 0.63 7.37
N LEU A 64 -8.01 0.04 6.59
CA LEU A 64 -6.70 -0.40 7.01
C LEU A 64 -5.73 0.79 6.89
N THR A 65 -4.89 0.99 7.89
CA THR A 65 -3.72 1.88 7.79
C THR A 65 -2.46 1.08 8.09
N VAL A 66 -1.57 1.05 7.12
CA VAL A 66 -0.21 0.52 7.26
C VAL A 66 0.72 1.71 7.43
N LYS A 67 1.44 1.75 8.54
CA LYS A 67 2.50 2.72 8.77
C LYS A 67 3.82 1.99 8.98
N ILE A 68 4.80 2.28 8.15
CA ILE A 68 6.18 1.83 8.31
C ILE A 68 6.99 3.05 8.74
N GLN A 69 7.69 2.94 9.85
CA GLN A 69 8.46 4.04 10.42
C GLN A 69 9.87 3.56 10.73
N GLY A 70 10.85 4.35 10.41
CA GLY A 70 12.25 4.09 10.69
C GLY A 70 13.02 5.38 10.92
N ASP A 71 14.26 5.25 11.33
CA ASP A 71 15.23 6.33 11.52
C ASP A 71 16.00 6.69 10.24
N GLY A 72 15.74 5.94 9.16
CA GLY A 72 16.32 6.19 7.84
C GLY A 72 15.77 7.44 7.16
N PRO A 73 16.39 7.85 6.03
CA PRO A 73 16.09 9.13 5.37
C PRO A 73 14.65 9.26 4.85
N ILE A 74 13.92 8.18 4.61
CA ILE A 74 12.48 8.21 4.25
C ILE A 74 11.62 8.68 5.43
N GLY A 75 12.04 8.40 6.68
CA GLY A 75 11.31 8.66 7.89
C GLY A 75 10.15 7.67 8.07
N SER A 76 9.04 7.89 7.37
CA SER A 76 7.90 6.97 7.42
C SER A 76 7.15 6.88 6.09
N LEU A 77 6.49 5.72 5.90
CA LEU A 77 5.49 5.49 4.88
C LEU A 77 4.14 5.35 5.56
N THR A 78 3.12 6.02 5.07
CA THR A 78 1.74 5.86 5.55
C THR A 78 0.84 5.55 4.38
N VAL A 79 0.17 4.40 4.45
CA VAL A 79 -0.72 3.90 3.40
C VAL A 79 -2.06 3.52 4.02
N THR A 80 -3.15 3.91 3.38
CA THR A 80 -4.51 3.55 3.80
C THR A 80 -5.23 2.86 2.65
N ALA A 81 -5.88 1.74 2.94
CA ALA A 81 -6.68 0.97 1.97
C ALA A 81 -8.05 0.62 2.54
N ASP A 82 -9.03 0.43 1.65
CA ASP A 82 -10.38 -0.03 1.99
C ASP A 82 -10.67 -1.43 1.39
N SER A 83 -11.88 -1.94 1.65
CA SER A 83 -12.35 -3.24 1.13
C SER A 83 -12.71 -3.23 -0.36
N HIS A 84 -12.66 -2.08 -1.03
CA HIS A 84 -13.11 -1.88 -2.41
C HIS A 84 -11.96 -1.73 -3.41
N GLY A 85 -10.72 -2.02 -3.00
CA GLY A 85 -9.55 -1.89 -3.86
C GLY A 85 -9.02 -0.45 -4.00
N HIS A 86 -9.48 0.47 -3.17
CA HIS A 86 -8.94 1.82 -3.14
C HIS A 86 -7.79 1.92 -2.15
N VAL A 87 -6.70 2.53 -2.58
CA VAL A 87 -5.52 2.76 -1.76
C VAL A 87 -5.02 4.17 -1.97
N LYS A 88 -4.40 4.74 -0.94
CA LYS A 88 -3.65 6.00 -1.00
C LYS A 88 -2.51 5.95 -0.02
N GLY A 89 -1.42 6.62 -0.33
CA GLY A 89 -0.26 6.63 0.55
C GLY A 89 0.70 7.75 0.22
N TYR A 90 1.58 8.03 1.16
CA TYR A 90 2.67 9.01 1.00
C TYR A 90 3.88 8.59 1.82
N ALA A 91 5.04 9.12 1.43
CA ALA A 91 6.27 9.07 2.20
C ALA A 91 6.48 10.39 2.91
N GLN A 92 7.00 10.37 4.13
CA GLN A 92 7.33 11.58 4.89
C GLN A 92 8.37 12.42 4.13
N ASN A 93 9.42 11.76 3.63
CA ASN A 93 10.43 12.37 2.76
C ASN A 93 10.37 11.71 1.38
N PRO A 94 9.76 12.37 0.39
CA PRO A 94 9.54 11.77 -0.93
C PRO A 94 10.80 11.66 -1.79
N VAL A 95 11.87 12.39 -1.46
CA VAL A 95 13.12 12.39 -2.22
C VAL A 95 14.29 11.99 -1.33
N VAL A 96 14.81 10.81 -1.56
CA VAL A 96 15.99 10.26 -0.88
C VAL A 96 16.97 9.74 -1.92
N ILE A 97 18.25 10.10 -1.77
CA ILE A 97 19.28 9.81 -2.76
C ILE A 97 20.15 8.60 -2.35
N LYS A 98 20.10 8.14 -1.10
CA LYS A 98 20.99 7.09 -0.57
C LYS A 98 20.31 6.21 0.48
N ASP A 99 20.78 4.96 0.52
CA ASP A 99 20.45 3.82 1.38
C ASP A 99 19.39 4.00 2.47
N ILE A 100 18.41 3.09 2.43
CA ILE A 100 17.32 3.01 3.40
C ILE A 100 17.83 2.21 4.60
N GLY A 101 18.46 2.87 5.56
CA GLY A 101 18.67 2.31 6.88
C GLY A 101 17.40 2.44 7.68
N LEU A 102 16.55 1.42 7.70
CA LEU A 102 15.40 1.36 8.58
C LEU A 102 15.83 0.73 9.90
N LYS A 103 15.80 1.48 10.99
CA LYS A 103 15.96 0.97 12.34
C LYS A 103 14.94 1.59 13.28
N ASP A 104 14.28 0.69 13.97
CA ASP A 104 13.43 0.75 15.16
C ASP A 104 12.29 1.78 15.27
N PRO A 105 11.12 1.23 15.59
CA PRO A 105 9.91 1.98 15.94
C PRO A 105 9.21 1.51 17.21
N TYR A 106 8.20 2.23 17.64
CA TYR A 106 7.29 1.76 18.69
C TYR A 106 5.83 2.21 18.47
N VAL A 107 4.85 1.30 18.52
CA VAL A 107 3.46 1.30 19.02
C VAL A 107 2.56 0.27 18.30
N GLY A 108 2.02 -0.77 19.02
CA GLY A 108 1.15 -1.82 18.44
C GLY A 108 1.76 -2.49 17.23
N GLN A 109 3.03 -2.88 17.31
CA GLN A 109 3.93 -2.94 16.18
C GLN A 109 4.70 -4.24 16.24
N THR A 110 4.94 -4.76 15.06
CA THR A 110 5.96 -5.76 14.84
C THR A 110 7.23 -5.02 14.46
N ASP A 111 8.32 -5.30 15.15
CA ASP A 111 9.63 -4.75 14.78
C ASP A 111 9.97 -5.14 13.34
N LEU A 112 10.57 -4.23 12.59
CA LEU A 112 11.11 -4.56 11.29
C LEU A 112 12.28 -5.52 11.49
N VAL A 113 12.17 -6.73 10.93
CA VAL A 113 13.18 -7.78 11.10
C VAL A 113 14.32 -7.60 10.11
N SER A 114 14.00 -7.25 8.88
CA SER A 114 14.96 -7.13 7.80
C SER A 114 15.01 -5.73 7.16
N GLY A 115 13.95 -4.93 7.30
CA GLY A 115 13.75 -3.69 6.57
C GLY A 115 13.27 -3.91 5.12
N GLU A 116 13.08 -5.16 4.69
CA GLU A 116 12.40 -5.51 3.43
C GLU A 116 10.91 -5.70 3.68
N ILE A 117 10.08 -4.86 3.03
CA ILE A 117 8.65 -4.73 3.30
C ILE A 117 7.92 -6.08 3.21
N ALA A 118 8.29 -6.92 2.24
CA ALA A 118 7.67 -8.24 2.06
C ALA A 118 8.00 -9.21 3.21
N GLU A 119 9.25 -9.21 3.68
CA GLU A 119 9.72 -10.05 4.78
C GLU A 119 9.12 -9.58 6.10
N ASP A 120 9.12 -8.28 6.34
CA ASP A 120 8.55 -7.69 7.56
C ASP A 120 7.04 -7.92 7.66
N LEU A 121 6.31 -7.86 6.53
CA LEU A 121 4.89 -8.21 6.49
C LEU A 121 4.66 -9.72 6.67
N THR A 122 5.52 -10.58 6.14
CA THR A 122 5.48 -12.02 6.40
C THR A 122 5.61 -12.30 7.90
N TYR A 123 6.56 -11.64 8.55
CA TYR A 123 6.76 -11.73 10.00
C TYR A 123 5.55 -11.17 10.78
N TYR A 124 5.01 -10.01 10.37
CA TYR A 124 3.81 -9.42 10.97
C TYR A 124 2.63 -10.41 10.95
N PHE A 125 2.34 -11.03 9.81
CA PHE A 125 1.26 -12.01 9.71
C PHE A 125 1.48 -13.21 10.63
N ALA A 126 2.70 -13.71 10.72
CA ALA A 126 3.02 -14.86 11.57
C ALA A 126 2.87 -14.53 13.07
N VAL A 127 3.37 -13.37 13.52
CA VAL A 127 3.48 -13.02 14.94
C VAL A 127 2.23 -12.30 15.44
N SER A 128 1.72 -11.32 14.70
CA SER A 128 0.59 -10.49 15.15
C SER A 128 -0.75 -11.07 14.75
N GLU A 129 -0.87 -11.60 13.54
CA GLU A 129 -2.13 -12.19 13.03
C GLU A 129 -2.19 -13.71 13.27
N GLN A 130 -1.10 -14.32 13.73
CA GLN A 130 -0.97 -15.77 13.93
C GLN A 130 -1.35 -16.58 12.68
N THR A 131 -1.11 -16.01 11.51
CA THR A 131 -1.43 -16.60 10.21
C THR A 131 -0.13 -16.79 9.42
N PRO A 132 0.39 -18.02 9.31
CA PRO A 132 1.58 -18.30 8.52
C PRO A 132 1.36 -17.84 7.08
N SER A 133 2.23 -16.95 6.60
CA SER A 133 2.05 -16.27 5.31
C SER A 133 3.35 -16.22 4.53
N SER A 134 3.23 -16.11 3.21
CA SER A 134 4.32 -15.72 2.32
C SER A 134 3.90 -14.48 1.55
N VAL A 135 4.71 -13.44 1.61
CA VAL A 135 4.46 -12.17 0.93
C VAL A 135 5.55 -11.94 -0.10
N GLY A 136 5.15 -11.67 -1.34
CA GLY A 136 6.05 -11.28 -2.41
C GLY A 136 5.61 -9.96 -3.00
N LEU A 137 6.48 -8.95 -2.99
CA LEU A 137 6.20 -7.60 -3.48
C LEU A 137 7.29 -7.14 -4.42
N GLY A 138 6.93 -6.43 -5.49
CA GLY A 138 7.90 -5.93 -6.46
C GLY A 138 7.49 -4.61 -7.09
N VAL A 139 8.47 -3.71 -7.24
CA VAL A 139 8.37 -2.51 -8.06
C VAL A 139 9.62 -2.43 -8.93
N LEU A 140 9.45 -2.29 -10.22
CA LEU A 140 10.51 -2.14 -11.20
C LEU A 140 10.39 -0.77 -11.86
N MET A 141 11.51 -0.03 -11.84
CA MET A 141 11.58 1.31 -12.42
C MET A 141 12.23 1.29 -13.80
N ASN A 142 11.77 2.15 -14.68
CA ASN A 142 12.45 2.48 -15.94
C ASN A 142 13.66 3.40 -15.69
N LYS A 143 14.52 3.54 -16.69
CA LYS A 143 15.69 4.44 -16.64
C LYS A 143 15.31 5.93 -16.52
N ASP A 144 14.12 6.31 -16.95
CA ASP A 144 13.56 7.66 -16.85
C ASP A 144 12.82 7.91 -15.52
N ASN A 145 12.98 6.99 -14.55
CA ASN A 145 12.35 7.03 -13.24
C ASN A 145 10.81 6.86 -13.23
N THR A 146 10.20 6.41 -14.32
CA THR A 146 8.79 5.99 -14.33
C THR A 146 8.65 4.56 -13.83
N VAL A 147 7.47 4.19 -13.34
CA VAL A 147 7.18 2.81 -12.90
C VAL A 147 6.99 1.92 -14.12
N ARG A 148 7.85 0.92 -14.28
CA ARG A 148 7.75 -0.09 -15.34
C ARG A 148 6.74 -1.16 -14.97
N GLN A 149 6.88 -1.75 -13.77
CA GLN A 149 5.98 -2.76 -13.21
C GLN A 149 5.87 -2.59 -11.71
N ALA A 150 4.70 -2.90 -11.16
CA ALA A 150 4.48 -3.02 -9.73
C ALA A 150 3.39 -4.06 -9.47
N GLY A 151 3.51 -4.81 -8.38
CA GLY A 151 2.56 -5.83 -8.01
C GLY A 151 3.11 -6.76 -6.94
N GLY A 152 2.36 -7.82 -6.66
CA GLY A 152 2.76 -8.80 -5.66
C GLY A 152 1.70 -9.84 -5.36
N PHE A 153 1.99 -10.63 -4.35
CA PHE A 153 1.08 -11.63 -3.82
C PHE A 153 1.16 -11.74 -2.29
N ILE A 154 0.10 -12.23 -1.69
CA ILE A 154 0.04 -12.71 -0.30
C ILE A 154 -0.59 -14.10 -0.35
N ILE A 155 0.10 -15.10 0.21
CA ILE A 155 -0.38 -16.47 0.35
C ILE A 155 -0.40 -16.79 1.84
N GLN A 156 -1.50 -17.35 2.32
CA GLN A 156 -1.73 -17.60 3.75
C GLN A 156 -2.22 -19.02 3.96
N LEU A 157 -1.65 -19.70 4.97
CA LEU A 157 -2.15 -20.99 5.43
C LEU A 157 -3.34 -20.78 6.39
N MET A 158 -4.40 -21.53 6.15
CA MET A 158 -5.54 -21.55 7.07
C MET A 158 -5.24 -22.44 8.29
N PRO A 159 -5.91 -22.22 9.43
CA PRO A 159 -5.60 -22.93 10.68
C PRO A 159 -5.71 -24.47 10.61
N ASP A 160 -6.49 -24.99 9.66
CA ASP A 160 -6.74 -26.42 9.43
C ASP A 160 -5.88 -27.01 8.31
N ALA A 161 -4.85 -26.29 7.85
CA ALA A 161 -3.95 -26.76 6.83
C ALA A 161 -3.18 -28.02 7.28
N SER A 162 -3.20 -29.06 6.42
CA SER A 162 -2.48 -30.28 6.69
C SER A 162 -0.98 -30.13 6.48
N GLU A 163 -0.19 -30.94 7.17
CA GLU A 163 1.28 -30.99 7.00
C GLU A 163 1.70 -31.25 5.55
N GLU A 164 0.88 -32.02 4.81
CA GLU A 164 1.10 -32.28 3.40
C GLU A 164 0.97 -30.99 2.57
N THR A 165 -0.10 -30.22 2.82
CA THR A 165 -0.33 -28.93 2.17
C THR A 165 0.79 -27.94 2.51
N ILE A 166 1.20 -27.84 3.77
CA ILE A 166 2.29 -26.97 4.22
C ILE A 166 3.58 -27.32 3.48
N SER A 167 4.00 -28.60 3.52
CA SER A 167 5.23 -29.07 2.87
C SER A 167 5.21 -28.89 1.34
N ALA A 168 4.04 -29.09 0.71
CA ALA A 168 3.89 -28.85 -0.74
C ALA A 168 4.05 -27.36 -1.08
N LEU A 169 3.44 -26.46 -0.28
CA LEU A 169 3.54 -25.02 -0.48
C LEU A 169 4.98 -24.52 -0.28
N GLU A 170 5.66 -24.93 0.80
CA GLU A 170 7.04 -24.53 1.06
C GLU A 170 8.00 -24.91 -0.08
N LYS A 171 7.88 -26.14 -0.59
CA LYS A 171 8.70 -26.61 -1.73
C LYS A 171 8.48 -25.80 -3.01
N ARG A 172 7.29 -25.21 -3.18
CA ARG A 172 6.96 -24.38 -4.33
C ARG A 172 7.50 -22.96 -4.15
N LEU A 173 7.21 -22.36 -2.99
CA LEU A 173 7.68 -21.02 -2.68
C LEU A 173 9.20 -20.90 -2.73
N ALA A 174 9.93 -21.95 -2.34
CA ALA A 174 11.40 -22.00 -2.45
C ALA A 174 11.94 -21.94 -3.90
N LYS A 175 11.10 -22.18 -4.91
CA LYS A 175 11.47 -22.15 -6.33
C LYS A 175 11.04 -20.86 -7.03
N VAL A 176 10.36 -19.97 -6.32
CA VAL A 176 9.80 -18.76 -6.92
C VAL A 176 10.89 -17.81 -7.36
N SER A 177 10.78 -17.37 -8.60
CA SER A 177 11.59 -16.29 -9.12
C SER A 177 11.18 -14.95 -8.51
N SER A 178 11.99 -13.91 -8.71
CA SER A 178 11.63 -12.55 -8.29
C SER A 178 10.27 -12.13 -8.83
N VAL A 179 9.43 -11.55 -7.95
CA VAL A 179 8.11 -10.98 -8.33
C VAL A 179 8.25 -9.99 -9.48
N THR A 180 9.30 -9.16 -9.45
CA THR A 180 9.56 -8.20 -10.54
C THR A 180 9.86 -8.87 -11.86
N ALA A 181 10.53 -10.02 -11.86
CA ALA A 181 10.77 -10.80 -13.08
C ALA A 181 9.49 -11.43 -13.63
N MET A 182 8.62 -11.93 -12.76
CA MET A 182 7.29 -12.43 -13.18
C MET A 182 6.45 -11.32 -13.81
N LEU A 183 6.35 -10.16 -13.17
CA LEU A 183 5.61 -9.01 -13.69
C LEU A 183 6.21 -8.47 -15.00
N ASP A 184 7.54 -8.44 -15.11
CA ASP A 184 8.24 -7.94 -16.30
C ASP A 184 8.10 -8.86 -17.51
N SER A 185 7.88 -10.15 -17.27
CA SER A 185 7.54 -11.12 -18.32
C SER A 185 6.08 -11.01 -18.79
N GLY A 186 5.28 -10.10 -18.22
CA GLY A 186 3.89 -9.86 -18.59
C GLY A 186 2.88 -10.77 -17.88
N LYS A 187 3.28 -11.46 -16.79
CA LYS A 187 2.38 -12.30 -16.03
C LYS A 187 1.28 -11.49 -15.35
N THR A 188 0.07 -11.97 -15.48
CA THR A 188 -1.12 -11.47 -14.79
C THR A 188 -1.17 -11.96 -13.34
N PRO A 189 -2.01 -11.40 -12.46
CA PRO A 189 -2.24 -11.95 -11.13
C PRO A 189 -2.64 -13.42 -11.16
N GLU A 190 -3.46 -13.83 -12.14
CA GLU A 190 -3.84 -15.22 -12.36
C GLU A 190 -2.63 -16.10 -12.69
N ASP A 191 -1.76 -15.65 -13.60
CA ASP A 191 -0.54 -16.39 -13.99
C ASP A 191 0.42 -16.54 -12.81
N ILE A 192 0.54 -15.50 -11.97
CA ILE A 192 1.35 -15.54 -10.75
C ILE A 192 0.82 -16.63 -9.80
N LEU A 193 -0.47 -16.61 -9.47
CA LEU A 193 -1.03 -17.62 -8.59
C LEU A 193 -1.04 -19.02 -9.23
N GLN A 194 -1.22 -19.12 -10.54
CA GLN A 194 -1.13 -20.39 -11.25
C GLN A 194 0.28 -21.00 -11.16
N GLU A 195 1.33 -20.20 -11.26
CA GLU A 195 2.71 -20.68 -11.08
C GLU A 195 2.99 -21.10 -9.64
N LEU A 196 2.44 -20.38 -8.67
CA LEU A 196 2.67 -20.64 -7.26
C LEU A 196 1.83 -21.82 -6.72
N LEU A 197 0.58 -21.96 -7.17
CA LEU A 197 -0.43 -22.82 -6.54
C LEU A 197 -1.17 -23.74 -7.54
N GLY A 198 -0.86 -23.68 -8.84
CA GLY A 198 -1.67 -24.30 -9.88
C GLY A 198 -1.97 -25.80 -9.69
N ASP A 199 -1.01 -26.58 -9.18
CA ASP A 199 -1.22 -28.01 -8.91
C ASP A 199 -1.93 -28.28 -7.55
N MET A 200 -2.33 -27.24 -6.83
CA MET A 200 -3.02 -27.34 -5.54
C MET A 200 -4.51 -26.99 -5.67
N GLU A 201 -5.13 -27.29 -6.79
CA GLU A 201 -6.56 -27.00 -7.06
C GLU A 201 -6.89 -25.51 -6.85
N LEU A 202 -6.13 -24.64 -7.51
CA LEU A 202 -6.33 -23.18 -7.45
C LEU A 202 -7.72 -22.80 -7.97
N ALA A 203 -8.49 -22.12 -7.14
CA ALA A 203 -9.79 -21.56 -7.48
C ALA A 203 -9.79 -20.04 -7.29
N VAL A 204 -9.91 -19.27 -8.38
CA VAL A 204 -10.09 -17.82 -8.32
C VAL A 204 -11.51 -17.51 -7.90
N LEU A 205 -11.68 -16.76 -6.83
CA LEU A 205 -12.99 -16.44 -6.23
C LEU A 205 -13.58 -15.17 -6.82
N ASP A 206 -12.77 -14.12 -6.93
CA ASP A 206 -13.20 -12.84 -7.51
C ASP A 206 -12.02 -12.04 -8.07
N ARG A 207 -12.39 -10.97 -8.78
CA ARG A 207 -11.48 -9.99 -9.35
C ARG A 207 -11.97 -8.60 -9.01
N MET A 208 -11.07 -7.76 -8.53
CA MET A 208 -11.36 -6.40 -8.09
C MET A 208 -10.42 -5.41 -8.77
N ALA A 209 -10.96 -4.33 -9.34
CA ALA A 209 -10.14 -3.22 -9.82
C ALA A 209 -9.46 -2.54 -8.62
N VAL A 210 -8.21 -2.16 -8.77
CA VAL A 210 -7.49 -1.40 -7.75
C VAL A 210 -7.08 -0.03 -8.30
N SER A 211 -7.11 0.99 -7.43
CA SER A 211 -6.77 2.34 -7.86
C SER A 211 -6.30 3.21 -6.70
N PHE A 212 -5.47 4.19 -7.02
CA PHE A 212 -5.19 5.27 -6.08
C PHE A 212 -6.42 6.17 -5.96
N LYS A 213 -6.98 6.28 -4.75
CA LYS A 213 -8.17 7.11 -4.52
C LYS A 213 -8.04 7.92 -3.24
N CYS A 214 -8.06 9.24 -3.40
CA CYS A 214 -8.08 10.16 -2.28
C CYS A 214 -9.45 10.85 -2.18
N GLY A 215 -10.08 10.79 -1.02
CA GLY A 215 -11.36 11.45 -0.74
C GLY A 215 -11.19 12.86 -0.17
N CYS A 216 -10.09 13.57 -0.49
CA CYS A 216 -9.93 14.97 -0.08
C CYS A 216 -10.79 15.90 -0.97
N SER A 217 -11.22 17.01 -0.39
CA SER A 217 -11.93 18.07 -1.10
C SER A 217 -11.72 19.41 -0.39
N LYS A 218 -12.02 20.53 -1.06
CA LYS A 218 -11.95 21.87 -0.48
C LYS A 218 -12.86 21.98 0.75
N GLU A 219 -14.07 21.41 0.70
CA GLU A 219 -15.04 21.42 1.80
C GLU A 219 -14.53 20.62 3.01
N ARG A 220 -13.77 19.53 2.77
CA ARG A 220 -13.17 18.74 3.86
C ARG A 220 -12.07 19.53 4.56
N PHE A 221 -11.24 20.26 3.81
CA PHE A 221 -10.23 21.15 4.37
C PHE A 221 -10.87 22.35 5.06
N ALA A 222 -11.94 22.95 4.50
CA ALA A 222 -12.70 24.02 5.14
C ALA A 222 -13.21 23.63 6.52
N ARG A 223 -13.77 22.41 6.68
CA ARG A 223 -14.18 21.90 8.00
C ARG A 223 -13.01 21.73 8.96
N GLY A 224 -11.83 21.34 8.44
CA GLY A 224 -10.62 21.27 9.24
C GLY A 224 -10.17 22.65 9.74
N ILE A 225 -10.15 23.66 8.86
CA ILE A 225 -9.85 25.05 9.21
C ILE A 225 -10.84 25.58 10.24
N ALA A 226 -12.15 25.38 10.03
CA ALA A 226 -13.18 25.84 10.97
C ALA A 226 -13.07 25.19 12.36
N SER A 227 -12.28 24.12 12.54
CA SER A 227 -12.05 23.47 13.83
C SER A 227 -10.88 24.02 14.63
N ILE A 228 -10.04 24.90 14.06
CA ILE A 228 -8.95 25.55 14.76
C ILE A 228 -9.47 26.75 15.58
N LYS A 229 -8.60 27.34 16.41
CA LYS A 229 -9.00 28.46 17.25
C LYS A 229 -9.42 29.66 16.40
N LYS A 230 -10.51 30.33 16.79
CA LYS A 230 -11.00 31.53 16.09
C LYS A 230 -9.96 32.65 16.02
N SER A 231 -9.11 32.80 17.04
CA SER A 231 -7.99 33.77 17.03
C SER A 231 -7.03 33.50 15.86
N ASP A 232 -6.72 32.22 15.62
CA ASP A 232 -5.76 31.85 14.59
C ASP A 232 -6.37 32.06 13.18
N ILE A 233 -7.68 31.81 13.01
CA ILE A 233 -8.41 32.14 11.77
C ILE A 233 -8.43 33.66 11.58
N GLN A 234 -8.66 34.44 12.64
CA GLN A 234 -8.68 35.89 12.56
C GLN A 234 -7.31 36.46 12.14
N GLU A 235 -6.20 35.92 12.69
CA GLU A 235 -4.84 36.29 12.26
C GLU A 235 -4.62 36.03 10.77
N MET A 236 -5.12 34.90 10.24
CA MET A 236 -5.04 34.58 8.82
C MET A 236 -5.85 35.56 7.96
N ILE A 237 -7.04 35.99 8.44
CA ILE A 237 -7.88 37.00 7.76
C ILE A 237 -7.17 38.35 7.75
N ASP A 238 -6.62 38.76 8.90
CA ASP A 238 -5.99 40.06 9.07
C ASP A 238 -4.69 40.19 8.24
N ALA A 239 -4.02 39.06 7.98
CA ALA A 239 -2.87 39.00 7.07
C ALA A 239 -3.25 39.34 5.62
N GLY A 240 -4.51 39.18 5.23
CA GLY A 240 -5.02 39.53 3.91
C GLY A 240 -4.54 38.65 2.75
N GLU A 241 -3.84 37.56 3.04
CA GLU A 241 -3.29 36.65 2.06
C GLU A 241 -4.15 35.39 1.90
N ASN A 242 -4.06 34.78 0.72
CA ASN A 242 -4.70 33.49 0.49
C ASN A 242 -3.97 32.38 1.24
N ILE A 243 -4.70 31.51 1.91
CA ILE A 243 -4.13 30.34 2.61
C ILE A 243 -4.16 29.14 1.65
N GLU A 244 -2.99 28.57 1.37
CA GLU A 244 -2.87 27.33 0.64
C GLU A 244 -2.76 26.14 1.60
N THR A 245 -3.60 25.13 1.42
CA THR A 245 -3.52 23.84 2.10
C THR A 245 -3.18 22.75 1.09
N CYS A 246 -2.45 21.72 1.54
CA CYS A 246 -2.04 20.63 0.69
C CYS A 246 -2.44 19.28 1.30
N CYS A 247 -3.02 18.41 0.50
CA CYS A 247 -3.35 17.05 0.92
C CYS A 247 -2.10 16.17 0.94
N GLN A 248 -1.71 15.67 2.12
CA GLN A 248 -0.54 14.79 2.26
C GLN A 248 -0.63 13.50 1.44
N PHE A 249 -1.85 12.99 1.18
CA PHE A 249 -2.03 11.73 0.43
C PHE A 249 -1.93 11.87 -1.07
N CYS A 250 -2.37 12.97 -1.66
CA CYS A 250 -2.40 13.12 -3.13
C CYS A 250 -1.79 14.43 -3.64
N ASN A 251 -1.25 15.22 -2.74
CA ASN A 251 -0.60 16.51 -3.01
C ASN A 251 -1.53 17.55 -3.71
N SER A 252 -2.85 17.32 -3.70
CA SER A 252 -3.81 18.31 -4.18
C SER A 252 -3.80 19.56 -3.30
N LYS A 253 -3.79 20.72 -3.94
CA LYS A 253 -3.75 22.02 -3.28
C LYS A 253 -5.12 22.66 -3.28
N TYR A 254 -5.48 23.27 -2.16
CA TYR A 254 -6.71 24.02 -1.98
C TYR A 254 -6.39 25.39 -1.42
N VAL A 255 -6.89 26.42 -2.08
CA VAL A 255 -6.68 27.82 -1.72
C VAL A 255 -7.95 28.37 -1.09
N PHE A 256 -7.80 29.07 0.02
CA PHE A 256 -8.85 29.77 0.75
C PHE A 256 -8.54 31.26 0.80
N THR A 257 -9.50 32.07 0.35
CA THR A 257 -9.41 33.53 0.42
C THR A 257 -9.78 34.03 1.81
N PRO A 258 -9.37 35.26 2.20
CA PRO A 258 -9.81 35.87 3.46
C PRO A 258 -11.33 35.94 3.62
N ASP A 259 -12.09 36.11 2.54
CA ASP A 259 -13.55 36.14 2.59
C ASP A 259 -14.14 34.75 2.85
N GLU A 260 -13.60 33.69 2.24
CA GLU A 260 -14.00 32.31 2.55
C GLU A 260 -13.67 31.95 4.01
N LEU A 261 -12.54 32.46 4.57
CA LEU A 261 -12.21 32.23 5.98
C LEU A 261 -13.18 32.94 6.93
N LYS A 262 -13.68 34.14 6.57
CA LYS A 262 -14.71 34.86 7.36
C LYS A 262 -16.01 34.06 7.42
N GLU A 263 -16.41 33.37 6.32
CA GLU A 263 -17.61 32.54 6.29
C GLU A 263 -17.50 31.29 7.17
N MET A 264 -16.28 30.88 7.57
CA MET A 264 -16.02 29.71 8.42
C MET A 264 -16.01 30.04 9.91
N MET A 265 -15.99 31.32 10.31
CA MET A 265 -15.98 31.79 11.72
C MET A 265 -17.37 31.75 12.36
#